data_fa18bb1d0d283d2a3c8d9b54c9b8a966
#
_entry.id   fa18bb1d0d283d2a3c8d9b54c9b8a966
#
_cell.length_a   1.000
_cell.length_b   1.000
_cell.length_c   1.000
_cell.angle_alpha   90.00
_cell.angle_beta   90.00
_cell.angle_gamma   90.00
#
_symmetry.space_group_name_H-M   'P 1'
#
loop_
_entity.id
_entity.type
_entity.pdbx_description
1 polymer ?
#
loop_
_entity_poly.entity_id
_entity_poly.type
_entity_poly.pdbx_seq_one_letter_code
_entity_poly.pdbx_strand_id
1 'polypeptide(L)'
;VPPAPSQTNVPTPFVGPGQPGYVGAPGLTMPGLFRPTVTTVRGATLEFHPTARLAEEYSDNFFQTSSQAQENFRTILGPGFTLFLNGARTFGALTTVLDLVHDTAPNSGDEVKFFPSLNLAVRYALSPRLALTLTDTFVRSDEANTLDRFGIRQGRQISDTNNLGLTVDWLVDRIAAQAYYRNVLFFNEDNGAFGGNGQSNQGDSITNIVGLNASTRIATDYLVRAGYEFSHVNALDENSNVNNANDNTSNTIFASGSRLFGLYTTGGISTTYSWQTENSTNIWNVSLFGAYGLPTGLSIAASVGYSMLNSDTEDNEGTIAANVNASYRFTRAVISVGVFQDFRQTAQQGENFGTVETRTYYGQFLYQITPFVNAFANVSYSENEPTGTGNVNNNGTEKALTYGGGVNWQALRWLTASLRYAYIKQTGRNTFNQNLVIGNGNYAENRFMLNLYAAF
;
A
#
# COMPACT_ATOMS: atom_id res chain seq x y z
N VAL A 1 31.47 -4.10 19.19
CA VAL A 1 30.20 -4.81 18.96
C VAL A 1 29.80 -4.53 17.53
N PRO A 2 29.76 -5.53 16.63
CA PRO A 2 29.28 -5.28 15.26
C PRO A 2 27.81 -4.83 15.31
N PRO A 3 27.38 -3.90 14.44
CA PRO A 3 26.00 -3.47 14.38
C PRO A 3 25.11 -4.67 14.12
N ALA A 4 23.98 -4.74 14.81
CA ALA A 4 22.98 -5.78 14.59
C ALA A 4 22.64 -5.83 13.09
N PRO A 5 22.56 -7.01 12.47
CA PRO A 5 22.15 -7.09 11.08
C PRO A 5 20.79 -6.44 10.96
N SER A 6 20.70 -5.48 10.04
CA SER A 6 19.46 -4.84 9.67
C SER A 6 18.39 -5.93 9.47
N GLN A 7 17.24 -5.74 10.08
CA GLN A 7 16.07 -6.59 9.85
C GLN A 7 15.96 -6.82 8.36
N THR A 8 15.95 -8.08 7.97
CA THR A 8 15.61 -8.43 6.58
C THR A 8 14.24 -7.83 6.36
N ASN A 9 14.21 -6.72 5.62
CA ASN A 9 12.98 -6.16 5.12
C ASN A 9 12.24 -7.30 4.41
N VAL A 10 11.17 -7.77 5.02
CA VAL A 10 10.07 -8.32 4.22
C VAL A 10 9.87 -7.24 3.15
N PRO A 11 9.95 -7.56 1.85
CA PRO A 11 9.81 -6.56 0.82
C PRO A 11 8.55 -5.78 1.12
N THR A 12 8.69 -4.53 1.51
CA THR A 12 7.54 -3.64 1.64
C THR A 12 6.86 -3.70 0.29
N PRO A 13 5.56 -4.01 0.23
CA PRO A 13 4.87 -4.10 -1.03
C PRO A 13 5.11 -2.81 -1.79
N PHE A 14 5.45 -2.98 -3.05
CA PHE A 14 5.68 -1.86 -3.97
C PHE A 14 4.46 -0.93 -3.95
N VAL A 15 4.63 0.26 -3.41
CA VAL A 15 3.64 1.34 -3.48
C VAL A 15 3.92 2.07 -4.78
N GLY A 16 3.11 1.84 -5.80
CA GLY A 16 3.23 2.54 -7.09
C GLY A 16 2.88 4.02 -6.97
N PRO A 17 3.31 4.86 -7.94
CA PRO A 17 2.86 6.24 -8.03
C PRO A 17 1.33 6.29 -8.17
N GLY A 18 0.67 7.04 -7.31
CA GLY A 18 -0.80 7.14 -7.26
C GLY A 18 -1.45 6.37 -6.12
N GLN A 19 -0.70 5.65 -5.28
CA GLN A 19 -1.26 5.03 -4.08
C GLN A 19 -1.25 5.98 -2.88
N PRO A 20 -2.30 5.97 -2.04
CA PRO A 20 -2.26 6.59 -0.72
C PRO A 20 -1.06 6.02 0.05
N GLY A 21 -0.15 6.87 0.47
CA GLY A 21 1.11 6.45 1.12
C GLY A 21 2.33 6.41 0.19
N TYR A 22 2.20 6.71 -1.11
CA TYR A 22 3.36 7.09 -1.89
C TYR A 22 3.87 8.46 -1.42
N VAL A 23 4.58 8.44 -0.32
CA VAL A 23 5.53 9.51 -0.02
C VAL A 23 6.57 9.41 -1.11
N GLY A 24 6.63 10.40 -1.99
CA GLY A 24 7.63 10.45 -3.04
C GLY A 24 8.99 10.12 -2.44
N ALA A 25 9.81 9.38 -3.19
CA ALA A 25 11.08 8.80 -2.74
C ALA A 25 11.70 9.67 -1.64
N PRO A 26 12.14 9.11 -0.50
CA PRO A 26 12.60 9.91 0.63
C PRO A 26 13.52 10.97 0.07
N GLY A 27 13.05 12.20 0.07
CA GLY A 27 13.78 13.30 -0.52
C GLY A 27 15.13 13.28 0.13
N LEU A 28 16.17 13.16 -0.67
CA LEU A 28 17.50 13.45 -0.21
C LEU A 28 17.36 14.77 0.54
N THR A 29 17.42 14.72 1.87
CA THR A 29 17.45 15.92 2.71
C THR A 29 18.70 16.66 2.34
N MET A 30 18.57 17.55 1.36
CA MET A 30 19.66 18.40 0.99
C MET A 30 19.65 19.62 1.91
N PRO A 31 20.81 20.05 2.38
CA PRO A 31 20.91 21.30 3.10
C PRO A 31 20.41 22.42 2.17
N GLY A 32 19.17 22.86 2.39
CA GLY A 32 18.51 23.89 1.61
C GLY A 32 19.14 25.26 1.82
N LEU A 33 18.87 26.18 0.91
CA LEU A 33 19.18 27.60 1.03
C LEU A 33 18.46 28.26 2.22
N PHE A 34 17.35 27.70 2.63
CA PHE A 34 16.62 28.10 3.83
C PHE A 34 17.06 27.18 4.96
N ARG A 35 17.57 27.77 6.03
CA ARG A 35 17.87 27.01 7.24
C ARG A 35 16.55 26.55 7.86
N PRO A 36 16.38 25.27 8.14
CA PRO A 36 15.19 24.81 8.87
C PRO A 36 15.12 25.59 10.19
N THR A 37 13.91 25.94 10.61
CA THR A 37 13.73 26.53 11.93
C THR A 37 13.99 25.44 12.96
N VAL A 38 15.11 25.54 13.65
CA VAL A 38 15.53 24.58 14.67
C VAL A 38 15.24 25.16 16.05
N THR A 39 14.44 24.48 16.82
CA THR A 39 14.14 24.84 18.21
C THR A 39 14.53 23.67 19.13
N THR A 40 15.23 23.96 20.21
CA THR A 40 15.57 22.96 21.22
C THR A 40 14.55 23.00 22.35
N VAL A 41 13.87 21.86 22.58
CA VAL A 41 12.88 21.71 23.67
C VAL A 41 13.30 20.54 24.54
N ARG A 42 13.66 20.81 25.81
CA ARG A 42 14.05 19.80 26.80
C ARG A 42 15.07 18.78 26.31
N GLY A 43 16.10 19.23 25.57
CA GLY A 43 17.16 18.35 25.04
C GLY A 43 16.82 17.59 23.76
N ALA A 44 15.68 17.88 23.14
CA ALA A 44 15.36 17.44 21.78
C ALA A 44 15.41 18.63 20.82
N THR A 45 15.80 18.36 19.56
CA THR A 45 15.74 19.36 18.48
C THR A 45 14.45 19.16 17.68
N LEU A 46 13.74 20.24 17.43
CA LEU A 46 12.60 20.32 16.53
C LEU A 46 13.02 21.10 15.29
N GLU A 47 12.89 20.45 14.12
CA GLU A 47 13.24 21.05 12.83
C GLU A 47 11.97 21.20 11.99
N PHE A 48 11.73 22.39 11.47
CA PHE A 48 10.57 22.70 10.63
C PHE A 48 11.01 22.94 9.19
N HIS A 49 10.45 22.20 8.26
CA HIS A 49 10.74 22.27 6.83
C HIS A 49 9.43 22.56 6.08
N PRO A 50 9.18 23.79 5.64
CA PRO A 50 8.03 24.10 4.79
C PRO A 50 8.22 23.49 3.41
N THR A 51 7.10 23.10 2.81
CA THR A 51 7.06 22.51 1.46
C THR A 51 5.94 23.14 0.64
N ALA A 52 6.10 23.15 -0.67
CA ALA A 52 5.05 23.54 -1.59
C ALA A 52 5.07 22.65 -2.82
N ARG A 53 3.88 22.32 -3.31
CA ARG A 53 3.66 21.53 -4.52
C ARG A 53 2.78 22.31 -5.48
N LEU A 54 3.14 22.28 -6.78
CA LEU A 54 2.30 22.70 -7.88
C LEU A 54 2.30 21.57 -8.89
N ALA A 55 1.13 21.07 -9.27
CA ALA A 55 1.04 20.02 -10.28
C ALA A 55 -0.09 20.29 -11.25
N GLU A 56 0.14 19.86 -12.50
CA GLU A 56 -0.86 19.81 -13.58
C GLU A 56 -0.98 18.36 -14.04
N GLU A 57 -2.20 17.83 -14.03
CA GLU A 57 -2.51 16.49 -14.48
C GLU A 57 -3.53 16.56 -15.62
N TYR A 58 -3.29 15.80 -16.68
CA TYR A 58 -4.24 15.53 -17.74
C TYR A 58 -4.65 14.07 -17.70
N SER A 59 -5.96 13.79 -17.78
CA SER A 59 -6.54 12.46 -17.95
C SER A 59 -7.52 12.49 -19.13
N ASP A 60 -7.44 11.48 -20.01
CA ASP A 60 -8.39 11.34 -21.13
C ASP A 60 -9.66 10.56 -20.74
N ASN A 61 -9.69 9.95 -19.57
CA ASN A 61 -10.86 9.24 -19.03
C ASN A 61 -10.94 9.41 -17.51
N PHE A 62 -11.18 10.64 -17.08
CA PHE A 62 -11.16 11.04 -15.68
C PHE A 62 -12.12 10.22 -14.80
N PHE A 63 -13.32 9.93 -15.27
CA PHE A 63 -14.32 9.17 -14.52
C PHE A 63 -14.18 7.65 -14.65
N GLN A 64 -13.18 7.19 -15.40
CA GLN A 64 -12.89 5.76 -15.58
C GLN A 64 -14.11 4.97 -16.12
N THR A 65 -14.76 5.52 -17.12
CA THR A 65 -15.96 4.96 -17.74
C THR A 65 -15.61 4.15 -19.00
N SER A 66 -16.42 3.12 -19.30
CA SER A 66 -16.28 2.33 -20.54
C SER A 66 -16.81 3.04 -21.78
N SER A 67 -17.71 3.99 -21.58
CA SER A 67 -18.35 4.78 -22.63
C SER A 67 -18.41 6.23 -22.16
N GLN A 68 -18.36 7.18 -23.10
CA GLN A 68 -18.37 8.60 -22.80
C GLN A 68 -17.20 9.04 -21.92
N ALA A 69 -16.00 8.57 -22.24
CA ALA A 69 -14.77 9.03 -21.60
C ALA A 69 -14.70 10.57 -21.62
N GLN A 70 -14.42 11.16 -20.48
CA GLN A 70 -14.33 12.60 -20.32
C GLN A 70 -12.90 12.99 -19.97
N GLU A 71 -12.40 13.96 -20.72
CA GLU A 71 -11.09 14.55 -20.45
C GLU A 71 -11.15 15.47 -19.23
N ASN A 72 -10.06 15.55 -18.50
CA ASN A 72 -9.88 16.45 -17.37
C ASN A 72 -8.49 17.04 -17.34
N PHE A 73 -8.42 18.34 -17.07
CA PHE A 73 -7.22 19.01 -16.61
C PHE A 73 -7.39 19.33 -15.14
N ARG A 74 -6.42 18.90 -14.33
CA ARG A 74 -6.42 19.05 -12.89
C ARG A 74 -5.23 19.87 -12.46
N THR A 75 -5.50 21.02 -11.81
CA THR A 75 -4.49 21.85 -11.18
C THR A 75 -4.46 21.55 -9.68
N ILE A 76 -3.27 21.30 -9.13
CA ILE A 76 -3.06 21.00 -7.72
C ILE A 76 -2.08 22.02 -7.13
N LEU A 77 -2.51 22.71 -6.07
CA LEU A 77 -1.64 23.55 -5.25
C LEU A 77 -1.59 22.99 -3.83
N GLY A 78 -0.42 22.50 -3.40
CA GLY A 78 -0.24 21.79 -2.13
C GLY A 78 0.80 22.46 -1.23
N PRO A 79 0.42 23.45 -0.41
CA PRO A 79 1.28 23.88 0.70
C PRO A 79 1.38 22.76 1.73
N GLY A 80 2.55 22.64 2.37
CA GLY A 80 2.78 21.61 3.38
C GLY A 80 3.97 21.92 4.26
N PHE A 81 4.26 21.00 5.17
CA PHE A 81 5.47 21.06 5.98
C PHE A 81 5.86 19.68 6.50
N THR A 82 7.11 19.56 6.90
CA THR A 82 7.61 18.42 7.68
C THR A 82 8.24 18.94 8.96
N LEU A 83 7.87 18.33 10.10
CA LEU A 83 8.47 18.53 11.39
C LEU A 83 9.28 17.29 11.75
N PHE A 84 10.54 17.46 12.13
CA PHE A 84 11.36 16.40 12.71
C PHE A 84 11.63 16.68 14.17
N LEU A 85 11.43 15.67 15.00
CA LEU A 85 11.76 15.67 16.41
C LEU A 85 12.92 14.70 16.65
N ASN A 86 14.09 15.22 17.03
CA ASN A 86 15.29 14.43 17.30
C ASN A 86 15.72 14.63 18.75
N GLY A 87 15.60 13.59 19.56
CA GLY A 87 16.01 13.57 20.96
C GLY A 87 16.80 12.30 21.29
N ALA A 88 17.41 12.27 22.48
CA ALA A 88 18.22 11.12 22.90
C ALA A 88 17.45 9.78 22.93
N ARG A 89 16.15 9.81 23.16
CA ARG A 89 15.28 8.62 23.23
C ARG A 89 14.05 8.74 22.33
N THR A 90 13.86 9.89 21.66
CA THR A 90 12.67 10.17 20.88
C THR A 90 13.09 10.54 19.47
N PHE A 91 12.52 9.89 18.50
CA PHE A 91 12.59 10.26 17.11
C PHE A 91 11.16 10.42 16.60
N GLY A 92 10.87 11.51 15.90
CA GLY A 92 9.53 11.73 15.33
C GLY A 92 9.61 12.47 14.02
N ALA A 93 8.64 12.22 13.15
CA ALA A 93 8.40 12.97 11.94
C ALA A 93 6.89 13.18 11.78
N LEU A 94 6.49 14.38 11.45
CA LEU A 94 5.14 14.73 11.04
C LEU A 94 5.23 15.44 9.69
N THR A 95 4.63 14.86 8.67
CA THR A 95 4.51 15.47 7.35
C THR A 95 3.04 15.75 7.06
N THR A 96 2.73 16.94 6.58
CA THR A 96 1.38 17.27 6.12
C THR A 96 1.46 17.98 4.77
N VAL A 97 0.47 17.70 3.92
CA VAL A 97 0.25 18.38 2.64
C VAL A 97 -1.23 18.71 2.55
N LEU A 98 -1.55 19.91 2.09
CA LEU A 98 -2.90 20.45 2.02
C LEU A 98 -3.22 20.74 0.54
N ASP A 99 -3.50 19.69 -0.25
CA ASP A 99 -3.75 19.84 -1.67
C ASP A 99 -5.09 20.54 -1.92
N LEU A 100 -5.03 21.67 -2.62
CA LEU A 100 -6.16 22.37 -3.22
C LEU A 100 -6.24 21.96 -4.69
N VAL A 101 -7.35 21.36 -5.08
CA VAL A 101 -7.51 20.73 -6.39
C VAL A 101 -8.65 21.39 -7.16
N HIS A 102 -8.38 21.79 -8.39
CA HIS A 102 -9.37 22.28 -9.34
C HIS A 102 -9.40 21.38 -10.57
N ASP A 103 -10.60 20.88 -10.91
CA ASP A 103 -10.86 20.01 -12.06
C ASP A 103 -11.66 20.75 -13.11
N THR A 104 -11.35 20.53 -14.40
CA THR A 104 -12.08 21.15 -15.53
C THR A 104 -13.12 20.24 -16.16
N ALA A 105 -13.20 18.96 -15.75
CA ALA A 105 -14.15 18.01 -16.33
C ALA A 105 -15.61 18.47 -16.08
N PRO A 106 -16.52 18.35 -17.06
CA PRO A 106 -17.94 18.53 -16.82
C PRO A 106 -18.41 17.61 -15.68
N ASN A 107 -19.26 18.12 -14.82
CA ASN A 107 -19.77 17.41 -13.63
C ASN A 107 -18.75 17.11 -12.52
N SER A 108 -17.51 17.62 -12.60
CA SER A 108 -16.57 17.56 -11.47
C SER A 108 -16.90 18.57 -10.35
N GLY A 109 -17.84 19.48 -10.62
CA GLY A 109 -18.11 20.67 -9.80
C GLY A 109 -17.10 21.79 -10.08
N ASP A 110 -17.58 23.03 -10.06
CA ASP A 110 -16.72 24.23 -10.26
C ASP A 110 -15.93 24.62 -9.00
N GLU A 111 -16.07 23.85 -7.92
CA GLU A 111 -15.48 24.18 -6.63
C GLU A 111 -14.05 23.62 -6.50
N VAL A 112 -13.21 24.40 -5.81
CA VAL A 112 -11.89 23.92 -5.41
C VAL A 112 -12.08 22.90 -4.30
N LYS A 113 -11.62 21.66 -4.54
CA LYS A 113 -11.66 20.57 -3.58
C LYS A 113 -10.44 20.62 -2.68
N PHE A 114 -10.60 20.19 -1.44
CA PHE A 114 -9.55 20.16 -0.44
C PHE A 114 -9.21 18.71 -0.06
N PHE A 115 -7.96 18.31 -0.33
CA PHE A 115 -7.45 16.96 -0.06
C PHE A 115 -6.25 17.02 0.89
N PRO A 116 -6.50 17.06 2.22
CA PRO A 116 -5.43 17.00 3.21
C PRO A 116 -4.84 15.60 3.32
N SER A 117 -3.53 15.56 3.55
CA SER A 117 -2.83 14.36 3.97
C SER A 117 -1.93 14.64 5.16
N LEU A 118 -1.86 13.69 6.09
CA LEU A 118 -1.03 13.75 7.27
C LEU A 118 -0.33 12.41 7.46
N ASN A 119 0.95 12.45 7.77
CA ASN A 119 1.73 11.27 8.14
C ASN A 119 2.54 11.59 9.39
N LEU A 120 2.25 10.88 10.47
CA LEU A 120 2.94 10.97 11.75
C LEU A 120 3.64 9.65 12.04
N ALA A 121 4.90 9.72 12.42
CA ALA A 121 5.63 8.60 13.00
C ALA A 121 6.45 9.09 14.19
N VAL A 122 6.23 8.50 15.36
CA VAL A 122 6.97 8.81 16.59
C VAL A 122 7.45 7.53 17.23
N ARG A 123 8.74 7.43 17.47
CA ARG A 123 9.36 6.34 18.20
C ARG A 123 9.97 6.85 19.50
N TYR A 124 9.66 6.16 20.59
CA TYR A 124 10.21 6.45 21.91
C TYR A 124 10.88 5.22 22.51
N ALA A 125 12.18 5.32 22.78
CA ALA A 125 12.95 4.26 23.45
C ALA A 125 12.81 4.39 24.97
N LEU A 126 11.92 3.59 25.58
CA LEU A 126 11.75 3.50 27.03
C LEU A 126 13.04 2.96 27.70
N SER A 127 13.68 1.99 27.04
CA SER A 127 14.98 1.44 27.40
C SER A 127 15.73 0.94 26.15
N PRO A 128 16.99 0.53 26.24
CA PRO A 128 17.69 -0.10 25.11
C PRO A 128 17.01 -1.38 24.57
N ARG A 129 16.08 -1.94 25.34
CA ARG A 129 15.39 -3.21 25.01
C ARG A 129 13.88 -3.03 24.77
N LEU A 130 13.33 -1.85 24.99
CA LEU A 130 11.90 -1.59 24.88
C LEU A 130 11.67 -0.25 24.16
N ALA A 131 10.96 -0.31 23.05
CA ALA A 131 10.59 0.87 22.29
C ALA A 131 9.08 0.86 21.95
N LEU A 132 8.49 2.04 21.94
CA LEU A 132 7.14 2.31 21.46
C LEU A 132 7.24 3.05 20.14
N THR A 133 6.40 2.69 19.19
CA THR A 133 6.25 3.41 17.92
C THR A 133 4.77 3.72 17.71
N LEU A 134 4.45 4.98 17.54
CA LEU A 134 3.13 5.47 17.13
C LEU A 134 3.23 5.93 15.69
N THR A 135 2.32 5.47 14.86
CA THR A 135 2.15 5.93 13.48
C THR A 135 0.71 6.36 13.27
N ASP A 136 0.49 7.40 12.50
CA ASP A 136 -0.83 7.83 12.09
C ASP A 136 -0.75 8.38 10.67
N THR A 137 -1.60 7.88 9.79
CA THR A 137 -1.67 8.33 8.40
C THR A 137 -3.11 8.64 8.05
N PHE A 138 -3.39 9.90 7.80
CA PHE A 138 -4.66 10.37 7.29
C PHE A 138 -4.52 10.83 5.85
N VAL A 139 -5.44 10.40 4.99
CA VAL A 139 -5.49 10.82 3.58
C VAL A 139 -6.94 11.00 3.17
N ARG A 140 -7.28 12.19 2.68
CA ARG A 140 -8.50 12.42 1.89
C ARG A 140 -8.10 12.41 0.42
N SER A 141 -8.80 11.65 -0.40
CA SER A 141 -8.50 11.52 -1.83
C SER A 141 -9.77 11.22 -2.62
N ASP A 142 -9.84 11.72 -3.84
CA ASP A 142 -10.85 11.31 -4.84
C ASP A 142 -10.26 10.34 -5.86
N GLU A 143 -8.99 10.05 -5.78
CA GLU A 143 -8.42 8.99 -6.56
C GLU A 143 -9.07 7.69 -6.12
N ALA A 144 -9.59 6.95 -7.10
CA ALA A 144 -10.14 5.66 -6.84
C ALA A 144 -9.20 4.89 -5.90
N ASN A 145 -9.69 4.37 -4.80
CA ASN A 145 -8.93 3.57 -3.82
C ASN A 145 -8.43 2.23 -4.40
N THR A 146 -7.87 2.30 -5.38
CA THR A 146 -7.98 1.73 -6.59
C THR A 146 -6.90 0.84 -7.01
N LEU A 147 -5.89 0.90 -6.41
CA LEU A 147 -4.82 -0.01 -6.57
C LEU A 147 -4.39 -0.39 -5.16
N ASP A 148 -5.22 -1.17 -4.56
CA ASP A 148 -4.53 -2.09 -3.73
C ASP A 148 -3.46 -2.73 -4.65
N ARG A 149 -2.36 -3.20 -4.07
CA ARG A 149 -1.26 -3.86 -4.80
C ARG A 149 -1.71 -5.01 -5.71
N PHE A 150 -2.99 -5.35 -5.74
CA PHE A 150 -3.60 -6.46 -6.43
C PHE A 150 -4.49 -6.03 -7.61
N GLY A 151 -4.62 -4.73 -7.86
CA GLY A 151 -5.30 -4.20 -9.05
C GLY A 151 -6.82 -4.19 -8.99
N ILE A 152 -7.43 -4.50 -7.83
CA ILE A 152 -8.88 -4.33 -7.67
C ILE A 152 -9.18 -2.84 -7.67
N ARG A 153 -10.04 -2.40 -8.56
CA ARG A 153 -10.39 -0.99 -8.75
C ARG A 153 -11.85 -0.72 -8.53
N GLN A 154 -12.09 0.40 -7.91
CA GLN A 154 -13.40 1.02 -7.81
C GLN A 154 -13.38 2.36 -8.55
N GLY A 155 -14.52 2.88 -8.94
CA GLY A 155 -14.62 4.19 -9.60
C GLY A 155 -14.07 5.32 -8.73
N ARG A 156 -13.89 6.52 -9.30
CA ARG A 156 -13.48 7.69 -8.52
C ARG A 156 -14.58 8.08 -7.53
N GLN A 157 -14.20 8.20 -6.28
CA GLN A 157 -15.05 8.68 -5.18
C GLN A 157 -14.20 9.35 -4.12
N ILE A 158 -14.72 10.34 -3.45
CA ILE A 158 -14.00 10.99 -2.35
C ILE A 158 -14.05 10.06 -1.16
N SER A 159 -12.89 9.74 -0.62
CA SER A 159 -12.77 8.91 0.58
C SER A 159 -11.78 9.49 1.57
N ASP A 160 -12.07 9.32 2.83
CA ASP A 160 -11.21 9.63 3.97
C ASP A 160 -10.69 8.31 4.56
N THR A 161 -9.38 8.15 4.59
CA THR A 161 -8.74 6.99 5.22
C THR A 161 -7.83 7.45 6.35
N ASN A 162 -8.01 6.87 7.54
CA ASN A 162 -7.08 7.04 8.65
C ASN A 162 -6.54 5.69 9.08
N ASN A 163 -5.22 5.61 9.28
CA ASN A 163 -4.54 4.39 9.72
C ASN A 163 -3.65 4.74 10.92
N LEU A 164 -4.17 4.45 12.13
CA LEU A 164 -3.48 4.62 13.40
C LEU A 164 -2.80 3.32 13.80
N GLY A 165 -1.51 3.35 14.10
CA GLY A 165 -0.72 2.19 14.53
C GLY A 165 0.02 2.46 15.84
N LEU A 166 -0.01 1.50 16.76
CA LEU A 166 0.81 1.47 17.96
C LEU A 166 1.60 0.16 17.99
N THR A 167 2.91 0.25 18.08
CA THR A 167 3.80 -0.91 18.11
C THR A 167 4.69 -0.86 19.34
N VAL A 168 4.81 -1.98 20.04
CA VAL A 168 5.74 -2.21 21.15
C VAL A 168 6.76 -3.23 20.72
N ASP A 169 8.01 -2.81 20.59
CA ASP A 169 9.16 -3.68 20.32
C ASP A 169 9.85 -4.00 21.64
N TRP A 170 9.99 -5.28 21.95
CA TRP A 170 10.60 -5.73 23.19
C TRP A 170 11.65 -6.82 22.94
N LEU A 171 12.88 -6.59 23.40
CA LEU A 171 13.97 -7.53 23.33
C LEU A 171 14.21 -8.16 24.73
N VAL A 172 13.88 -9.44 24.89
CA VAL A 172 14.10 -10.21 26.11
C VAL A 172 15.16 -11.28 25.82
N ASP A 173 16.36 -11.07 26.33
CA ASP A 173 17.52 -11.92 26.06
C ASP A 173 17.74 -12.14 24.56
N ARG A 174 17.32 -13.30 24.05
CA ARG A 174 17.46 -13.71 22.64
C ARG A 174 16.14 -13.63 21.88
N ILE A 175 15.05 -13.30 22.56
CA ILE A 175 13.72 -13.23 21.97
C ILE A 175 13.41 -11.76 21.61
N ALA A 176 13.19 -11.50 20.34
CA ALA A 176 12.61 -10.24 19.88
C ALA A 176 11.09 -10.45 19.77
N ALA A 177 10.34 -9.77 20.63
CA ALA A 177 8.88 -9.78 20.64
C ALA A 177 8.35 -8.43 20.16
N GLN A 178 7.24 -8.47 19.47
CA GLN A 178 6.51 -7.27 19.01
C GLN A 178 5.03 -7.47 19.25
N ALA A 179 4.40 -6.53 19.93
CA ALA A 179 2.96 -6.41 19.99
C ALA A 179 2.53 -5.15 19.23
N TYR A 180 1.42 -5.23 18.50
CA TYR A 180 0.91 -4.08 17.77
C TYR A 180 -0.61 -4.02 17.80
N TYR A 181 -1.09 -2.80 17.73
CA TYR A 181 -2.47 -2.45 17.47
C TYR A 181 -2.52 -1.54 16.25
N ARG A 182 -3.48 -1.79 15.36
CA ARG A 182 -3.76 -0.94 14.20
C ARG A 182 -5.25 -0.72 14.10
N ASN A 183 -5.62 0.52 13.88
CA ASN A 183 -7.00 0.91 13.59
C ASN A 183 -7.03 1.58 12.22
N VAL A 184 -7.88 1.08 11.33
CA VAL A 184 -8.10 1.66 10.01
C VAL A 184 -9.53 2.13 9.95
N LEU A 185 -9.72 3.43 9.75
CA LEU A 185 -11.01 4.07 9.48
C LEU A 185 -11.08 4.34 7.98
N PHE A 186 -12.19 3.98 7.39
CA PHE A 186 -12.51 4.29 6.01
C PHE A 186 -13.90 4.90 5.95
N PHE A 187 -13.99 6.11 5.42
CA PHE A 187 -15.22 6.82 5.17
C PHE A 187 -15.30 7.18 3.70
N ASN A 188 -16.47 6.96 3.12
CA ASN A 188 -16.76 7.29 1.74
C ASN A 188 -17.78 8.41 1.69
N GLU A 189 -17.46 9.50 1.00
CA GLU A 189 -18.38 10.60 0.82
C GLU A 189 -19.35 10.25 -0.33
N ASP A 190 -20.60 9.94 0.02
CA ASP A 190 -21.71 9.68 -0.92
C ASP A 190 -22.09 10.94 -1.71
N ASN A 191 -21.15 11.49 -2.43
CA ASN A 191 -21.44 12.57 -3.34
C ASN A 191 -21.81 11.98 -4.70
N GLY A 192 -23.10 12.01 -5.04
CA GLY A 192 -23.59 11.79 -6.39
C GLY A 192 -22.93 12.69 -7.45
N ALA A 193 -21.78 13.30 -7.13
CA ALA A 193 -21.03 14.27 -7.88
C ALA A 193 -20.32 13.68 -9.12
N PHE A 194 -20.15 12.38 -9.20
CA PHE A 194 -19.43 11.76 -10.33
C PHE A 194 -20.37 11.04 -11.33
N GLY A 195 -21.55 11.60 -11.58
CA GLY A 195 -22.30 11.38 -12.86
C GLY A 195 -22.93 10.01 -13.07
N GLY A 196 -23.11 9.22 -12.05
CA GLY A 196 -23.88 8.00 -12.13
C GLY A 196 -24.94 7.93 -11.04
N ASN A 197 -26.06 7.26 -11.26
CA ASN A 197 -26.99 6.83 -10.20
C ASN A 197 -26.25 5.88 -9.22
N GLY A 198 -25.06 6.31 -8.77
CA GLY A 198 -24.08 5.52 -8.07
C GLY A 198 -24.41 5.49 -6.59
N GLN A 199 -24.99 4.40 -6.17
CA GLN A 199 -24.73 3.95 -4.82
C GLN A 199 -23.27 3.53 -4.78
N SER A 200 -22.45 4.14 -3.92
CA SER A 200 -21.12 3.62 -3.63
C SER A 200 -21.29 2.24 -3.01
N ASN A 201 -20.53 1.28 -3.46
CA ASN A 201 -20.60 -0.08 -2.92
C ASN A 201 -19.57 -0.30 -1.82
N GLN A 202 -18.80 0.70 -1.52
CA GLN A 202 -17.89 0.74 -0.40
C GLN A 202 -18.60 1.45 0.74
N GLY A 203 -19.03 0.67 1.73
CA GLY A 203 -19.56 1.19 2.98
C GLY A 203 -18.44 1.74 3.85
N ASP A 204 -18.79 2.67 4.72
CA ASP A 204 -17.92 3.11 5.80
C ASP A 204 -17.52 1.95 6.69
N SER A 205 -16.28 1.89 7.11
CA SER A 205 -15.80 0.79 7.93
C SER A 205 -14.75 1.19 8.95
N ILE A 206 -14.72 0.43 10.06
CA ILE A 206 -13.67 0.47 11.06
C ILE A 206 -13.04 -0.90 11.15
N THR A 207 -11.73 -0.99 10.89
CA THR A 207 -10.97 -2.23 11.07
C THR A 207 -10.04 -2.09 12.26
N ASN A 208 -10.14 -3.01 13.20
CA ASN A 208 -9.24 -3.11 14.35
C ASN A 208 -8.38 -4.37 14.22
N ILE A 209 -7.08 -4.20 14.32
CA ILE A 209 -6.10 -5.28 14.21
C ILE A 209 -5.23 -5.29 15.44
N VAL A 210 -5.12 -6.45 16.09
CA VAL A 210 -4.22 -6.68 17.22
C VAL A 210 -3.31 -7.85 16.87
N GLY A 211 -2.02 -7.69 17.04
CA GLY A 211 -1.10 -8.77 16.75
C GLY A 211 0.04 -8.87 17.75
N LEU A 212 0.55 -10.09 17.85
CA LEU A 212 1.72 -10.43 18.62
C LEU A 212 2.61 -11.33 17.78
N ASN A 213 3.88 -10.99 17.69
CA ASN A 213 4.86 -11.87 17.06
C ASN A 213 6.14 -11.97 17.92
N ALA A 214 6.82 -13.08 17.78
CA ALA A 214 8.09 -13.31 18.45
C ALA A 214 9.05 -14.03 17.50
N SER A 215 10.32 -13.71 17.63
CA SER A 215 11.39 -14.39 16.91
C SER A 215 12.57 -14.65 17.82
N THR A 216 13.24 -15.79 17.63
CA THR A 216 14.45 -16.13 18.37
C THR A 216 15.43 -16.91 17.51
N ARG A 217 16.72 -16.71 17.79
CA ARG A 217 17.77 -17.56 17.23
C ARG A 217 18.03 -18.74 18.16
N ILE A 218 17.66 -19.93 17.71
CA ILE A 218 17.92 -21.19 18.45
C ILE A 218 19.36 -21.69 18.27
N ALA A 219 20.00 -21.26 17.16
CA ALA A 219 21.45 -21.43 16.93
C ALA A 219 21.93 -20.22 16.10
N THR A 220 23.24 -20.15 15.85
CA THR A 220 23.85 -19.01 15.16
C THR A 220 23.24 -18.74 13.79
N ASP A 221 22.86 -19.81 13.09
CA ASP A 221 22.35 -19.81 11.74
C ASP A 221 20.84 -20.14 11.63
N TYR A 222 20.16 -20.46 12.75
CA TYR A 222 18.74 -20.81 12.76
C TYR A 222 17.89 -19.73 13.42
N LEU A 223 16.89 -19.22 12.71
CA LEU A 223 15.88 -18.26 13.19
C LEU A 223 14.49 -18.91 13.13
N VAL A 224 13.77 -18.84 14.22
CA VAL A 224 12.36 -19.24 14.31
C VAL A 224 11.52 -18.02 14.60
N ARG A 225 10.36 -17.92 13.95
CA ARG A 225 9.34 -16.88 14.16
C ARG A 225 7.98 -17.52 14.32
N ALA A 226 7.15 -16.94 15.18
CA ALA A 226 5.74 -17.29 15.31
C ALA A 226 4.96 -16.05 15.70
N GLY A 227 3.68 -16.02 15.36
CA GLY A 227 2.82 -14.91 15.74
C GLY A 227 1.35 -15.26 15.54
N TYR A 228 0.55 -14.32 16.05
CA TYR A 228 -0.90 -14.32 15.97
C TYR A 228 -1.39 -12.92 15.66
N GLU A 229 -2.38 -12.82 14.79
CA GLU A 229 -3.08 -11.59 14.46
C GLU A 229 -4.59 -11.81 14.52
N PHE A 230 -5.28 -10.92 15.19
CA PHE A 230 -6.73 -10.79 15.23
C PHE A 230 -7.13 -9.54 14.48
N SER A 231 -8.09 -9.63 13.57
CA SER A 231 -8.66 -8.50 12.83
C SER A 231 -10.18 -8.54 12.93
N HIS A 232 -10.77 -7.41 13.22
CA HIS A 232 -12.23 -7.23 13.22
C HIS A 232 -12.59 -6.01 12.38
N VAL A 233 -13.38 -6.24 11.35
CA VAL A 233 -13.95 -5.21 10.48
C VAL A 233 -15.39 -5.00 10.91
N ASN A 234 -15.73 -3.76 11.19
CA ASN A 234 -17.09 -3.33 11.54
C ASN A 234 -17.58 -2.38 10.45
N ALA A 235 -18.65 -2.76 9.77
CA ALA A 235 -19.32 -1.92 8.79
C ALA A 235 -20.21 -0.89 9.53
N LEU A 236 -20.10 0.38 9.16
CA LEU A 236 -20.81 1.49 9.83
C LEU A 236 -22.16 1.83 9.18
N ASP A 237 -22.38 1.42 7.94
CA ASP A 237 -23.60 1.70 7.18
C ASP A 237 -24.70 0.66 7.47
N GLU A 238 -25.56 0.97 8.43
CA GLU A 238 -26.75 0.16 8.74
C GLU A 238 -27.87 0.25 7.68
N ASN A 239 -27.84 1.27 6.80
CA ASN A 239 -28.92 1.60 5.87
C ASN A 239 -28.66 1.21 4.41
N SER A 240 -27.51 0.62 4.12
CA SER A 240 -27.28 0.16 2.77
C SER A 240 -28.16 -1.08 2.51
N ASN A 241 -29.12 -0.99 1.60
CA ASN A 241 -29.79 -2.15 0.98
C ASN A 241 -28.78 -3.05 0.23
N VAL A 242 -27.49 -2.77 0.39
CA VAL A 242 -26.36 -3.58 -0.01
C VAL A 242 -26.09 -4.55 1.12
N ASN A 243 -26.73 -5.71 1.05
CA ASN A 243 -26.60 -6.82 2.01
C ASN A 243 -25.17 -7.38 2.16
N ASN A 244 -24.14 -6.60 1.94
CA ASN A 244 -22.76 -7.08 1.84
C ASN A 244 -21.75 -6.33 2.72
N ALA A 245 -22.16 -5.30 3.45
CA ALA A 245 -21.31 -4.71 4.49
C ALA A 245 -21.49 -5.56 5.76
N ASN A 246 -20.93 -6.75 5.78
CA ASN A 246 -20.99 -7.61 6.96
C ASN A 246 -19.76 -7.36 7.82
N ASP A 247 -19.98 -7.28 9.10
CA ASP A 247 -18.91 -7.41 10.09
C ASP A 247 -18.13 -8.68 9.78
N ASN A 248 -16.83 -8.61 9.89
CA ASN A 248 -15.98 -9.77 9.64
C ASN A 248 -14.85 -9.86 10.65
N THR A 249 -14.72 -11.02 11.25
CA THR A 249 -13.67 -11.32 12.20
C THR A 249 -12.70 -12.34 11.59
N SER A 250 -11.44 -12.00 11.53
CA SER A 250 -10.38 -12.86 11.03
C SER A 250 -9.32 -13.09 12.08
N ASN A 251 -8.85 -14.31 12.17
CA ASN A 251 -7.75 -14.72 13.04
C ASN A 251 -6.68 -15.38 12.17
N THR A 252 -5.42 -15.05 12.41
CA THR A 252 -4.30 -15.59 11.65
C THR A 252 -3.19 -16.03 12.60
N ILE A 253 -2.74 -17.27 12.47
CA ILE A 253 -1.55 -17.81 13.12
C ILE A 253 -0.51 -18.04 12.04
N PHE A 254 0.73 -17.65 12.31
CA PHE A 254 1.83 -17.96 11.43
C PHE A 254 3.04 -18.51 12.20
N ALA A 255 3.79 -19.36 11.54
CA ALA A 255 5.07 -19.85 12.03
C ALA A 255 6.07 -19.98 10.88
N SER A 256 7.33 -19.74 11.15
CA SER A 256 8.40 -19.97 10.17
C SER A 256 9.70 -20.36 10.83
N GLY A 257 10.45 -21.22 10.15
CA GLY A 257 11.81 -21.58 10.51
C GLY A 257 12.74 -21.31 9.31
N SER A 258 13.86 -20.63 9.55
CA SER A 258 14.83 -20.34 8.50
C SER A 258 16.25 -20.63 8.94
N ARG A 259 17.09 -20.92 7.98
CA ARG A 259 18.52 -21.14 8.15
C ARG A 259 19.33 -20.24 7.22
N LEU A 260 20.42 -19.72 7.74
CA LEU A 260 21.42 -19.00 6.98
C LEU A 260 22.43 -20.01 6.40
N PHE A 261 22.46 -20.15 5.06
CA PHE A 261 23.37 -21.02 4.32
C PHE A 261 24.57 -20.23 3.81
N GLY A 262 25.41 -19.71 4.69
CA GLY A 262 26.52 -18.85 4.36
C GLY A 262 26.17 -17.35 4.43
N LEU A 263 26.97 -16.51 3.78
CA LEU A 263 26.84 -15.04 3.92
C LEU A 263 25.69 -14.43 3.13
N TYR A 264 25.24 -15.11 2.09
CA TYR A 264 24.35 -14.51 1.06
C TYR A 264 23.04 -15.25 0.86
N THR A 265 22.86 -16.39 1.53
CA THR A 265 21.72 -17.27 1.27
C THR A 265 20.99 -17.58 2.57
N THR A 266 19.69 -17.32 2.57
CA THR A 266 18.76 -17.75 3.63
C THR A 266 17.67 -18.60 3.01
N GLY A 267 17.25 -19.65 3.67
CA GLY A 267 16.11 -20.45 3.24
C GLY A 267 15.36 -21.02 4.42
N GLY A 268 14.11 -21.38 4.21
CA GLY A 268 13.26 -21.85 5.28
C GLY A 268 11.90 -22.34 4.83
N ILE A 269 11.07 -22.65 5.81
CA ILE A 269 9.68 -23.04 5.64
C ILE A 269 8.80 -22.09 6.46
N SER A 270 7.64 -21.76 5.92
CA SER A 270 6.62 -20.98 6.61
C SER A 270 5.26 -21.63 6.45
N THR A 271 4.41 -21.44 7.44
CA THR A 271 3.01 -21.80 7.39
C THR A 271 2.17 -20.69 7.97
N THR A 272 1.01 -20.46 7.37
CA THR A 272 0.01 -19.50 7.84
C THR A 272 -1.34 -20.18 7.82
N TYR A 273 -2.11 -20.02 8.87
CA TYR A 273 -3.48 -20.47 8.97
C TYR A 273 -4.36 -19.28 9.37
N SER A 274 -5.30 -18.92 8.50
CA SER A 274 -6.27 -17.85 8.72
C SER A 274 -7.67 -18.41 8.70
N TRP A 275 -8.51 -17.99 9.66
CA TRP A 275 -9.93 -18.37 9.67
C TRP A 275 -10.79 -17.15 9.92
N GLN A 276 -11.94 -17.11 9.23
CA GLN A 276 -12.98 -16.10 9.38
C GLN A 276 -14.19 -16.71 10.07
N THR A 277 -14.82 -15.94 10.95
CA THR A 277 -15.92 -16.44 11.76
C THR A 277 -17.24 -16.34 11.01
N GLU A 278 -17.46 -15.22 10.30
CA GLU A 278 -18.76 -14.92 9.68
C GLU A 278 -19.02 -15.73 8.41
N ASN A 279 -17.98 -15.99 7.62
CA ASN A 279 -18.09 -16.73 6.36
C ASN A 279 -17.61 -18.19 6.46
N SER A 280 -17.25 -18.65 7.67
CA SER A 280 -16.68 -19.99 7.91
C SER A 280 -15.56 -20.35 6.92
N THR A 281 -14.78 -19.34 6.51
CA THR A 281 -13.73 -19.51 5.50
C THR A 281 -12.37 -19.65 6.17
N ASN A 282 -11.65 -20.69 5.79
CA ASN A 282 -10.33 -20.99 6.29
C ASN A 282 -9.31 -21.03 5.15
N ILE A 283 -8.18 -20.37 5.31
CA ILE A 283 -7.07 -20.43 4.35
C ILE A 283 -5.84 -20.98 5.05
N TRP A 284 -5.30 -22.07 4.53
CA TRP A 284 -4.04 -22.64 5.00
C TRP A 284 -2.99 -22.57 3.91
N ASN A 285 -1.86 -21.94 4.22
CA ASN A 285 -0.72 -21.80 3.33
C ASN A 285 0.52 -22.47 3.95
N VAL A 286 1.21 -23.28 3.16
CA VAL A 286 2.52 -23.83 3.50
C VAL A 286 3.49 -23.53 2.35
N SER A 287 4.61 -22.90 2.65
CA SER A 287 5.55 -22.48 1.64
C SER A 287 7.02 -22.68 2.05
N LEU A 288 7.83 -22.98 1.07
CA LEU A 288 9.28 -22.88 1.14
C LEU A 288 9.70 -21.50 0.70
N PHE A 289 10.58 -20.85 1.44
CA PHE A 289 11.09 -19.55 1.07
C PHE A 289 12.61 -19.51 1.09
N GLY A 290 13.15 -18.59 0.29
CA GLY A 290 14.58 -18.35 0.24
C GLY A 290 14.89 -16.93 -0.21
N ALA A 291 16.03 -16.44 0.22
CA ALA A 291 16.62 -15.20 -0.23
C ALA A 291 18.10 -15.40 -0.56
N TYR A 292 18.52 -14.81 -1.66
CA TYR A 292 19.88 -14.83 -2.15
C TYR A 292 20.31 -13.43 -2.58
N GLY A 293 21.41 -12.92 -2.02
CA GLY A 293 21.89 -11.58 -2.34
C GLY A 293 23.39 -11.58 -2.59
N LEU A 294 23.84 -11.14 -3.75
CA LEU A 294 25.26 -11.00 -4.10
C LEU A 294 25.75 -9.56 -3.92
N PRO A 295 26.98 -9.36 -3.48
CA PRO A 295 27.62 -8.03 -3.45
C PRO A 295 27.64 -7.34 -4.82
N THR A 296 27.61 -8.13 -5.91
CA THR A 296 27.56 -7.65 -7.30
C THR A 296 26.25 -6.98 -7.69
N GLY A 297 25.25 -6.96 -6.78
CA GLY A 297 23.98 -6.27 -7.00
C GLY A 297 22.78 -7.15 -7.30
N LEU A 298 22.95 -8.48 -7.45
CA LEU A 298 21.82 -9.40 -7.61
C LEU A 298 21.18 -9.70 -6.25
N SER A 299 19.86 -9.55 -6.15
CA SER A 299 19.04 -9.97 -5.02
C SER A 299 17.83 -10.72 -5.52
N ILE A 300 17.59 -11.91 -4.99
CA ILE A 300 16.43 -12.75 -5.29
C ILE A 300 15.80 -13.14 -3.97
N ALA A 301 14.49 -12.95 -3.84
CA ALA A 301 13.69 -13.50 -2.75
C ALA A 301 12.52 -14.27 -3.37
N ALA A 302 12.32 -15.48 -2.91
CA ALA A 302 11.27 -16.35 -3.42
C ALA A 302 10.57 -17.09 -2.27
N SER A 303 9.26 -17.21 -2.36
CA SER A 303 8.45 -18.12 -1.58
C SER A 303 7.54 -18.86 -2.54
N VAL A 304 7.53 -20.18 -2.46
CA VAL A 304 6.66 -21.03 -3.28
C VAL A 304 6.08 -22.12 -2.39
N GLY A 305 4.78 -22.30 -2.49
CA GLY A 305 4.05 -23.21 -1.64
C GLY A 305 2.70 -23.58 -2.21
N TYR A 306 1.84 -24.05 -1.35
CA TYR A 306 0.47 -24.41 -1.66
C TYR A 306 -0.49 -23.76 -0.65
N SER A 307 -1.54 -23.16 -1.17
CA SER A 307 -2.60 -22.53 -0.40
C SER A 307 -3.90 -23.29 -0.62
N MET A 308 -4.59 -23.60 0.46
CA MET A 308 -5.87 -24.32 0.47
C MET A 308 -6.93 -23.42 1.07
N LEU A 309 -8.00 -23.25 0.36
CA LEU A 309 -9.22 -22.57 0.80
C LEU A 309 -10.26 -23.65 1.15
N ASN A 310 -10.76 -23.58 2.37
CA ASN A 310 -11.91 -24.37 2.81
C ASN A 310 -13.00 -23.41 3.29
N SER A 311 -14.20 -23.55 2.76
CA SER A 311 -15.32 -22.68 3.09
C SER A 311 -16.61 -23.52 3.16
N ASP A 312 -17.52 -23.15 4.05
CA ASP A 312 -18.85 -23.74 4.12
C ASP A 312 -19.80 -23.15 3.04
N THR A 313 -19.42 -21.98 2.49
CA THR A 313 -20.23 -21.23 1.52
C THR A 313 -19.65 -21.18 0.12
N GLU A 314 -18.37 -21.53 -0.03
CA GLU A 314 -17.63 -21.54 -1.28
C GLU A 314 -17.09 -22.96 -1.56
N ASP A 315 -16.70 -23.24 -2.79
CA ASP A 315 -16.04 -24.51 -3.10
C ASP A 315 -14.65 -24.57 -2.45
N ASN A 316 -14.28 -25.78 -2.00
CA ASN A 316 -12.93 -26.01 -1.50
C ASN A 316 -11.95 -25.98 -2.67
N GLU A 317 -11.03 -25.04 -2.64
CA GLU A 317 -10.09 -24.81 -3.72
C GLU A 317 -8.64 -24.85 -3.23
N GLY A 318 -7.73 -25.09 -4.15
CA GLY A 318 -6.30 -25.04 -3.88
C GLY A 318 -5.54 -24.35 -4.99
N THR A 319 -4.60 -23.51 -4.63
CA THR A 319 -3.73 -22.81 -5.59
C THR A 319 -2.25 -22.87 -5.21
N ILE A 320 -1.39 -22.63 -6.18
CA ILE A 320 0.03 -22.44 -5.93
C ILE A 320 0.21 -21.06 -5.32
N ALA A 321 0.67 -21.01 -4.07
CA ALA A 321 1.10 -19.76 -3.46
C ALA A 321 2.52 -19.44 -3.91
N ALA A 322 2.72 -18.31 -4.58
CA ALA A 322 4.02 -17.89 -5.08
C ALA A 322 4.25 -16.40 -4.84
N ASN A 323 5.42 -16.07 -4.30
CA ASN A 323 5.88 -14.68 -4.20
C ASN A 323 7.37 -14.68 -4.56
N VAL A 324 7.68 -14.21 -5.75
CA VAL A 324 9.06 -14.16 -6.27
C VAL A 324 9.39 -12.73 -6.64
N ASN A 325 10.49 -12.26 -6.13
CA ASN A 325 11.06 -10.96 -6.46
C ASN A 325 12.53 -11.13 -6.81
N ALA A 326 12.95 -10.56 -7.92
CA ALA A 326 14.35 -10.49 -8.34
C ALA A 326 14.70 -9.04 -8.67
N SER A 327 15.83 -8.57 -8.18
CA SER A 327 16.37 -7.26 -8.53
C SER A 327 17.85 -7.34 -8.87
N TYR A 328 18.26 -6.50 -9.79
CA TYR A 328 19.67 -6.35 -10.14
C TYR A 328 20.05 -4.87 -10.14
N ARG A 329 21.08 -4.55 -9.39
CA ARG A 329 21.64 -3.20 -9.31
C ARG A 329 22.89 -3.09 -10.17
N PHE A 330 22.79 -2.32 -11.21
CA PHE A 330 23.92 -1.82 -12.00
C PHE A 330 24.51 -0.55 -11.35
N THR A 331 25.59 -0.04 -11.92
CA THR A 331 26.21 1.20 -11.42
C THR A 331 25.24 2.41 -11.45
N ARG A 332 24.36 2.48 -12.45
CA ARG A 332 23.41 3.59 -12.63
C ARG A 332 21.97 3.15 -12.82
N ALA A 333 21.70 1.86 -12.75
CA ALA A 333 20.35 1.34 -12.94
C ALA A 333 19.99 0.30 -11.90
N VAL A 334 18.69 0.18 -11.64
CA VAL A 334 18.10 -0.93 -10.90
C VAL A 334 16.96 -1.49 -11.72
N ILE A 335 16.95 -2.79 -11.92
CA ILE A 335 15.83 -3.52 -12.50
C ILE A 335 15.26 -4.42 -11.41
N SER A 336 13.94 -4.41 -11.25
CA SER A 336 13.22 -5.30 -10.34
C SER A 336 12.06 -5.93 -11.10
N VAL A 337 11.87 -7.23 -10.92
CA VAL A 337 10.74 -7.97 -11.47
C VAL A 337 10.17 -8.88 -10.39
N GLY A 338 8.87 -9.13 -10.42
CA GLY A 338 8.28 -10.03 -9.46
C GLY A 338 6.95 -10.60 -9.92
N VAL A 339 6.57 -11.64 -9.20
CA VAL A 339 5.31 -12.38 -9.38
C VAL A 339 4.73 -12.66 -7.99
N PHE A 340 3.43 -12.49 -7.88
CA PHE A 340 2.64 -12.84 -6.70
C PHE A 340 1.43 -13.66 -7.14
N GLN A 341 1.15 -14.76 -6.44
CA GLN A 341 -0.08 -15.55 -6.60
C GLN A 341 -0.45 -16.14 -5.24
N ASP A 342 -1.68 -15.90 -4.79
CA ASP A 342 -2.26 -16.51 -3.59
C ASP A 342 -3.75 -16.19 -3.49
N PHE A 343 -4.45 -16.90 -2.59
CA PHE A 343 -5.77 -16.48 -2.13
C PHE A 343 -5.69 -15.23 -1.27
N ARG A 344 -6.70 -14.38 -1.43
CA ARG A 344 -6.81 -13.15 -0.70
C ARG A 344 -8.27 -12.89 -0.29
N GLN A 345 -8.41 -12.47 0.95
CA GLN A 345 -9.68 -11.99 1.49
C GLN A 345 -9.79 -10.48 1.24
N THR A 346 -10.90 -10.03 0.67
CA THR A 346 -11.11 -8.64 0.28
C THR A 346 -11.78 -7.78 1.35
N ALA A 347 -12.34 -8.39 2.38
CA ALA A 347 -13.15 -7.73 3.41
C ALA A 347 -12.40 -6.69 4.29
N GLN A 348 -11.10 -6.49 4.09
CA GLN A 348 -10.28 -5.64 4.98
C GLN A 348 -10.46 -4.13 4.78
N GLN A 349 -11.22 -3.69 3.78
CA GLN A 349 -11.38 -2.26 3.45
C GLN A 349 -12.86 -1.88 3.22
N GLY A 350 -13.78 -2.55 3.90
CA GLY A 350 -15.21 -2.36 3.65
C GLY A 350 -15.72 -2.98 2.35
N GLU A 351 -14.83 -3.64 1.61
CA GLU A 351 -15.15 -4.39 0.41
C GLU A 351 -15.42 -5.84 0.81
N ASN A 352 -16.58 -6.36 0.49
CA ASN A 352 -16.88 -7.76 0.69
C ASN A 352 -17.06 -8.46 -0.66
N PHE A 353 -15.97 -8.67 -1.36
CA PHE A 353 -15.95 -9.48 -2.59
C PHE A 353 -15.71 -10.98 -2.30
N GLY A 354 -15.70 -11.36 -1.02
CA GLY A 354 -15.34 -12.71 -0.62
C GLY A 354 -13.85 -12.96 -0.75
N THR A 355 -13.50 -14.21 -1.04
CA THR A 355 -12.11 -14.61 -1.32
C THR A 355 -11.84 -14.56 -2.81
N VAL A 356 -10.68 -14.06 -3.22
CA VAL A 356 -10.24 -14.03 -4.60
C VAL A 356 -8.88 -14.69 -4.75
N GLU A 357 -8.68 -15.44 -5.84
CA GLU A 357 -7.34 -15.82 -6.27
C GLU A 357 -6.73 -14.63 -7.03
N THR A 358 -5.62 -14.12 -6.55
CA THR A 358 -4.93 -12.99 -7.14
C THR A 358 -3.62 -13.44 -7.77
N ARG A 359 -3.37 -13.05 -9.02
CA ARG A 359 -2.10 -13.22 -9.73
C ARG A 359 -1.61 -11.85 -10.18
N THR A 360 -0.41 -11.47 -9.74
CA THR A 360 0.18 -10.17 -10.10
C THR A 360 1.59 -10.36 -10.63
N TYR A 361 1.86 -9.73 -11.76
CA TYR A 361 3.19 -9.65 -12.38
C TYR A 361 3.59 -8.19 -12.40
N TYR A 362 4.81 -7.87 -12.01
CA TYR A 362 5.29 -6.50 -12.03
C TYR A 362 6.74 -6.39 -12.44
N GLY A 363 7.08 -5.25 -13.02
CA GLY A 363 8.44 -4.89 -13.38
C GLY A 363 8.70 -3.41 -13.11
N GLN A 364 9.90 -3.09 -12.69
CA GLN A 364 10.34 -1.73 -12.44
C GLN A 364 11.76 -1.55 -12.96
N PHE A 365 12.01 -0.41 -13.57
CA PHE A 365 13.32 0.06 -14.01
C PHE A 365 13.56 1.46 -13.48
N LEU A 366 14.69 1.66 -12.82
CA LEU A 366 15.19 2.95 -12.36
C LEU A 366 16.53 3.21 -13.03
N TYR A 367 16.73 4.41 -13.57
CA TYR A 367 17.98 4.78 -14.25
C TYR A 367 18.43 6.19 -13.84
N GLN A 368 19.63 6.28 -13.31
CA GLN A 368 20.27 7.55 -12.98
C GLN A 368 20.98 8.09 -14.22
N ILE A 369 20.33 9.02 -14.92
CA ILE A 369 20.88 9.65 -16.14
C ILE A 369 22.08 10.54 -15.74
N THR A 370 21.87 11.41 -14.74
CA THR A 370 22.89 12.24 -14.11
C THR A 370 22.70 12.22 -12.59
N PRO A 371 23.59 12.78 -11.77
CA PRO A 371 23.35 12.91 -10.34
C PRO A 371 22.06 13.65 -9.98
N PHE A 372 21.54 14.47 -10.88
CA PHE A 372 20.35 15.31 -10.67
C PHE A 372 19.12 14.86 -11.46
N VAL A 373 19.27 13.88 -12.37
CA VAL A 373 18.19 13.40 -13.24
C VAL A 373 18.07 11.89 -13.15
N ASN A 374 16.88 11.45 -12.75
CA ASN A 374 16.53 10.03 -12.68
C ASN A 374 15.33 9.76 -13.58
N ALA A 375 15.38 8.68 -14.36
CA ALA A 375 14.24 8.15 -15.10
C ALA A 375 13.75 6.86 -14.44
N PHE A 376 12.46 6.60 -14.55
CA PHE A 376 11.87 5.34 -14.11
C PHE A 376 10.83 4.85 -15.10
N ALA A 377 10.63 3.54 -15.13
CA ALA A 377 9.52 2.90 -15.81
C ALA A 377 8.98 1.76 -14.94
N ASN A 378 7.69 1.51 -15.02
CA ASN A 378 7.04 0.41 -14.31
C ASN A 378 5.96 -0.21 -15.18
N VAL A 379 5.70 -1.48 -14.95
CA VAL A 379 4.59 -2.23 -15.50
C VAL A 379 4.04 -3.16 -14.44
N SER A 380 2.72 -3.30 -14.38
CA SER A 380 2.06 -4.26 -13.52
C SER A 380 0.83 -4.81 -14.24
N TYR A 381 0.62 -6.10 -14.11
CA TYR A 381 -0.54 -6.81 -14.61
C TYR A 381 -1.08 -7.70 -13.50
N SER A 382 -2.37 -7.56 -13.20
CA SER A 382 -3.06 -8.33 -12.16
C SER A 382 -4.28 -9.01 -12.74
N GLU A 383 -4.50 -10.24 -12.29
CA GLU A 383 -5.74 -11.00 -12.51
C GLU A 383 -6.31 -11.36 -11.14
N ASN A 384 -7.61 -11.10 -10.95
CA ASN A 384 -8.35 -11.45 -9.74
C ASN A 384 -9.51 -12.33 -10.16
N GLU A 385 -9.55 -13.54 -9.65
CA GLU A 385 -10.56 -14.55 -9.93
C GLU A 385 -11.32 -14.84 -8.64
N PRO A 386 -12.64 -14.47 -8.56
CA PRO A 386 -13.44 -14.79 -7.39
C PRO A 386 -13.51 -16.29 -7.18
N THR A 387 -13.37 -16.75 -5.93
CA THR A 387 -13.54 -18.13 -5.53
C THR A 387 -15.00 -18.37 -5.12
N GLY A 388 -15.55 -19.54 -5.45
CA GLY A 388 -16.87 -19.96 -5.02
C GLY A 388 -18.00 -19.85 -6.04
N THR A 389 -18.92 -20.79 -5.93
CA THR A 389 -20.09 -20.93 -6.81
C THR A 389 -21.36 -20.27 -6.23
N GLY A 390 -21.24 -19.52 -5.13
CA GLY A 390 -22.39 -18.91 -4.44
C GLY A 390 -23.20 -18.01 -5.35
N ASN A 391 -24.30 -18.50 -5.90
CA ASN A 391 -25.48 -17.87 -6.53
C ASN A 391 -25.31 -16.56 -7.34
N VAL A 392 -24.10 -16.20 -7.68
CA VAL A 392 -23.80 -15.04 -8.48
C VAL A 392 -23.27 -15.55 -9.82
N ASN A 393 -23.94 -15.22 -10.92
CA ASN A 393 -23.49 -15.50 -12.29
C ASN A 393 -22.16 -14.75 -12.61
N ASN A 394 -21.16 -14.94 -11.76
CA ASN A 394 -19.90 -14.18 -11.76
C ASN A 394 -18.77 -15.02 -12.32
N ASN A 395 -18.84 -15.33 -13.59
CA ASN A 395 -17.72 -15.94 -14.32
C ASN A 395 -16.77 -14.86 -14.89
N GLY A 396 -16.50 -13.79 -14.16
CA GLY A 396 -15.71 -12.69 -14.67
C GLY A 396 -14.40 -12.51 -13.90
N THR A 397 -13.29 -12.98 -14.47
CA THR A 397 -11.94 -12.59 -14.02
C THR A 397 -11.74 -11.10 -14.26
N GLU A 398 -11.39 -10.37 -13.22
CA GLU A 398 -10.98 -8.98 -13.32
C GLU A 398 -9.49 -8.89 -13.68
N LYS A 399 -9.16 -8.06 -14.67
CA LYS A 399 -7.78 -7.87 -15.14
C LYS A 399 -7.44 -6.40 -15.15
N ALA A 400 -6.31 -6.06 -14.54
CA ALA A 400 -5.78 -4.70 -14.55
C ALA A 400 -4.37 -4.67 -15.13
N LEU A 401 -4.16 -3.83 -16.14
CA LEU A 401 -2.85 -3.53 -16.70
C LEU A 401 -2.52 -2.07 -16.41
N THR A 402 -1.39 -1.85 -15.76
CA THR A 402 -0.86 -0.51 -15.56
C THR A 402 0.58 -0.47 -16.05
N TYR A 403 0.92 0.52 -16.86
CA TYR A 403 2.32 0.80 -17.16
C TYR A 403 2.53 2.31 -17.17
N GLY A 404 3.74 2.71 -16.85
CA GLY A 404 4.07 4.12 -16.80
C GLY A 404 5.56 4.35 -16.70
N GLY A 405 5.90 5.62 -16.66
CA GLY A 405 7.27 6.04 -16.49
C GLY A 405 7.37 7.54 -16.33
N GLY A 406 8.57 8.00 -16.09
CA GLY A 406 8.78 9.43 -15.91
C GLY A 406 10.23 9.79 -15.68
N VAL A 407 10.42 11.08 -15.51
CA VAL A 407 11.71 11.68 -15.22
C VAL A 407 11.55 12.60 -14.01
N ASN A 408 12.45 12.48 -13.05
CA ASN A 408 12.59 13.41 -11.95
C ASN A 408 13.89 14.18 -12.15
N TRP A 409 13.80 15.51 -12.12
CA TRP A 409 14.92 16.43 -12.26
C TRP A 409 15.02 17.33 -11.05
N GLN A 410 16.11 17.22 -10.33
CA GLN A 410 16.45 18.15 -9.29
C GLN A 410 17.04 19.40 -9.93
N ALA A 411 16.15 20.36 -10.27
CA ALA A 411 16.54 21.61 -10.95
C ALA A 411 17.39 22.52 -10.06
N LEU A 412 17.02 22.59 -8.77
CA LEU A 412 17.73 23.34 -7.73
C LEU A 412 17.81 22.47 -6.47
N ARG A 413 18.62 22.87 -5.49
CA ARG A 413 18.74 22.14 -4.22
C ARG A 413 17.41 22.02 -3.47
N TRP A 414 16.52 22.98 -3.67
CA TRP A 414 15.21 23.08 -3.03
C TRP A 414 14.03 22.81 -3.99
N LEU A 415 14.29 22.63 -5.30
CA LEU A 415 13.26 22.46 -6.32
C LEU A 415 13.48 21.19 -7.13
N THR A 416 12.47 20.33 -7.14
CA THR A 416 12.40 19.13 -7.98
C THR A 416 11.24 19.28 -8.96
N ALA A 417 11.51 19.02 -10.25
CA ALA A 417 10.49 18.89 -11.27
C ALA A 417 10.33 17.40 -11.65
N SER A 418 9.12 16.94 -11.88
CA SER A 418 8.87 15.60 -12.38
C SER A 418 7.83 15.59 -13.48
N LEU A 419 8.10 14.82 -14.53
CA LEU A 419 7.14 14.52 -15.59
C LEU A 419 6.83 13.03 -15.53
N ARG A 420 5.55 12.66 -15.51
CA ARG A 420 5.08 11.28 -15.40
C ARG A 420 4.02 11.00 -16.45
N TYR A 421 4.01 9.78 -16.91
CA TYR A 421 2.97 9.20 -17.73
C TYR A 421 2.52 7.88 -17.11
N ALA A 422 1.23 7.62 -17.10
CA ALA A 422 0.66 6.34 -16.73
C ALA A 422 -0.45 5.96 -17.71
N TYR A 423 -0.48 4.71 -18.11
CA TYR A 423 -1.60 4.07 -18.78
C TYR A 423 -2.20 3.03 -17.89
N ILE A 424 -3.51 3.04 -17.79
CA ILE A 424 -4.27 2.18 -16.92
C ILE A 424 -5.37 1.55 -17.77
N LYS A 425 -5.47 0.22 -17.76
CA LYS A 425 -6.54 -0.49 -18.42
C LYS A 425 -7.10 -1.53 -17.46
N GLN A 426 -8.40 -1.49 -17.28
CA GLN A 426 -9.14 -2.51 -16.57
C GLN A 426 -10.09 -3.22 -17.53
N THR A 427 -10.20 -4.54 -17.38
CA THR A 427 -11.14 -5.39 -18.10
C THR A 427 -11.67 -6.44 -17.13
N GLY A 428 -12.96 -6.71 -17.20
CA GLY A 428 -13.63 -7.67 -16.35
C GLY A 428 -15.06 -7.24 -16.08
N ARG A 429 -15.90 -8.15 -15.71
CA ARG A 429 -17.30 -7.89 -15.47
C ARG A 429 -17.52 -7.87 -13.96
N ASN A 430 -17.57 -6.66 -13.38
CA ASN A 430 -18.01 -6.51 -12.00
C ASN A 430 -19.52 -6.70 -11.90
N THR A 431 -19.98 -7.94 -11.82
CA THR A 431 -21.36 -8.27 -11.49
C THR A 431 -21.41 -8.92 -10.12
N PHE A 432 -21.04 -8.18 -9.09
CA PHE A 432 -21.17 -8.62 -7.69
C PHE A 432 -22.59 -8.45 -7.13
N ASN A 433 -23.57 -8.24 -7.91
CA ASN A 433 -25.00 -8.42 -7.59
C ASN A 433 -25.82 -8.12 -8.85
N GLN A 434 -26.86 -8.89 -9.12
CA GLN A 434 -27.70 -8.70 -10.30
C GLN A 434 -28.41 -7.33 -10.35
N ASN A 435 -28.39 -6.58 -9.24
CA ASN A 435 -28.99 -5.26 -9.11
C ASN A 435 -27.99 -4.11 -8.96
N LEU A 436 -26.70 -4.37 -8.88
CA LEU A 436 -25.67 -3.35 -8.71
C LEU A 436 -24.62 -3.48 -9.83
N VAL A 437 -24.77 -2.64 -10.84
CA VAL A 437 -23.73 -2.41 -11.84
C VAL A 437 -22.72 -1.46 -11.21
N ILE A 438 -21.73 -2.01 -10.53
CA ILE A 438 -20.58 -1.24 -10.04
C ILE A 438 -19.73 -0.94 -11.26
N GLY A 439 -19.78 0.27 -11.75
CA GLY A 439 -18.94 0.81 -12.81
C GLY A 439 -18.82 -0.10 -14.03
N ASN A 440 -18.89 0.40 -15.22
CA ASN A 440 -18.62 -0.40 -16.42
C ASN A 440 -17.18 -0.92 -16.32
N GLY A 441 -17.00 -2.18 -15.96
CA GLY A 441 -15.72 -2.82 -15.62
C GLY A 441 -14.65 -2.83 -16.70
N ASN A 442 -14.86 -2.14 -17.83
CA ASN A 442 -13.90 -2.04 -18.92
C ASN A 442 -13.61 -0.57 -19.20
N TYR A 443 -12.43 -0.10 -18.85
CA TYR A 443 -11.97 1.23 -19.22
C TYR A 443 -10.49 1.27 -19.51
N ALA A 444 -10.05 2.31 -20.19
CA ALA A 444 -8.66 2.67 -20.36
C ALA A 444 -8.50 4.17 -20.06
N GLU A 445 -7.39 4.54 -19.45
CA GLU A 445 -7.06 5.91 -19.08
C GLU A 445 -5.59 6.18 -19.40
N ASN A 446 -5.32 7.28 -20.10
CA ASN A 446 -3.98 7.86 -20.20
C ASN A 446 -3.89 9.05 -19.27
N ARG A 447 -2.84 9.10 -18.46
CA ARG A 447 -2.62 10.14 -17.48
C ARG A 447 -1.22 10.74 -17.66
N PHE A 448 -1.15 12.06 -17.75
CA PHE A 448 0.09 12.83 -17.78
C PHE A 448 0.12 13.77 -16.58
N MET A 449 1.24 13.86 -15.89
CA MET A 449 1.40 14.75 -14.75
C MET A 449 2.74 15.46 -14.82
N LEU A 450 2.70 16.79 -14.73
CA LEU A 450 3.84 17.63 -14.45
C LEU A 450 3.74 18.09 -12.98
N ASN A 451 4.79 17.88 -12.21
CA ASN A 451 4.80 18.25 -10.80
C ASN A 451 6.09 19.03 -10.46
N LEU A 452 5.93 20.15 -9.79
CA LEU A 452 6.98 20.97 -9.21
C LEU A 452 6.86 20.87 -7.68
N TYR A 453 7.91 20.45 -7.03
CA TYR A 453 7.97 20.29 -5.58
C TYR A 453 9.13 21.09 -5.02
N ALA A 454 8.82 21.98 -4.08
CA ALA A 454 9.80 22.81 -3.37
C ALA A 454 9.84 22.37 -1.88
N ALA A 455 11.04 22.22 -1.34
CA ALA A 455 11.28 21.93 0.08
C ALA A 455 12.38 22.86 0.62
N PHE A 456 12.13 23.48 1.77
CA PHE A 456 12.96 24.51 2.35
C PHE A 456 13.54 24.12 3.71
#